data_e0acb2ee084217aec7dcca1e2043698b
#
_entry.id   e0acb2ee084217aec7dcca1e2043698b
#
_cell.length_a   1.000
_cell.length_b   1.000
_cell.length_c   1.000
_cell.angle_alpha   90.00
_cell.angle_beta   90.00
_cell.angle_gamma   90.00
#
_symmetry.space_group_name_H-M   'P 1'
#
loop_
_entity.id
_entity.type
_entity.pdbx_description
1 polymer ?
#
loop_
_entity_poly.entity_id
_entity_poly.type
_entity_poly.pdbx_seq_one_letter_code
_entity_poly.pdbx_strand_id
1 'polypeptide(L)'
;MKMEKYILKFSEIGINDINKAGGKNASLGEMYNNFGPHGIRVPNGFAITTTAYKDFIEYNHLSFALNELMQLLDKKDFTNLTEIGSKARKLLLDAKFPLDLQTEISNAYSFLCENKELAVAVRSSATAEDLANASFAGQHDSLLNIKGTVYYLCNNGQNR
;
A
#
# COMPACT_ATOMS: atom_id res chain seq x y z
N MET A 1 18.98 -7.51 15.81
CA MET A 1 18.04 -7.72 14.69
C MET A 1 17.76 -6.34 14.09
N LYS A 2 18.02 -6.10 12.80
CA LYS A 2 17.72 -4.81 12.18
C LYS A 2 16.20 -4.77 12.00
N MET A 3 15.49 -3.86 12.66
CA MET A 3 14.06 -3.68 12.41
C MET A 3 13.88 -3.30 10.96
N GLU A 4 13.02 -4.02 10.25
CA GLU A 4 12.67 -3.66 8.88
C GLU A 4 11.87 -2.36 8.88
N LYS A 5 12.16 -1.46 7.95
CA LYS A 5 11.50 -0.16 7.86
C LYS A 5 10.04 -0.33 7.39
N TYR A 6 9.12 0.40 7.98
CA TYR A 6 7.74 0.49 7.48
C TYR A 6 7.62 1.36 6.23
N ILE A 7 8.51 2.33 6.10
CA ILE A 7 8.51 3.30 5.01
C ILE A 7 9.84 3.23 4.25
N LEU A 8 9.74 3.21 2.92
CA LEU A 8 10.87 3.35 1.99
C LEU A 8 10.60 4.52 1.05
N LYS A 9 11.54 5.47 0.93
CA LYS A 9 11.48 6.55 -0.05
C LYS A 9 11.80 6.02 -1.45
N PHE A 10 11.31 6.64 -2.51
CA PHE A 10 11.64 6.22 -3.88
C PHE A 10 13.15 6.26 -4.15
N SER A 11 13.89 7.15 -3.50
CA SER A 11 15.36 7.17 -3.56
C SER A 11 16.04 5.94 -2.92
N GLU A 12 15.32 5.16 -2.12
CA GLU A 12 15.81 3.96 -1.43
C GLU A 12 15.31 2.66 -2.09
N ILE A 13 14.46 2.76 -3.12
CA ILE A 13 13.80 1.62 -3.79
C ILE A 13 14.40 1.41 -5.17
N GLY A 14 14.66 0.17 -5.53
CA GLY A 14 15.02 -0.25 -6.87
C GLY A 14 14.24 -1.48 -7.33
N ILE A 15 14.55 -1.95 -8.54
CA ILE A 15 13.83 -3.08 -9.15
C ILE A 15 13.93 -4.37 -8.34
N ASN A 16 14.93 -4.51 -7.48
CA ASN A 16 15.11 -5.67 -6.61
C ASN A 16 14.25 -5.64 -5.34
N ASP A 17 13.54 -4.55 -5.06
CA ASP A 17 12.73 -4.37 -3.85
C ASP A 17 11.24 -4.69 -4.05
N ILE A 18 10.87 -5.41 -5.13
CA ILE A 18 9.48 -5.82 -5.42
C ILE A 18 8.84 -6.50 -4.21
N ASN A 19 9.56 -7.40 -3.55
CA ASN A 19 9.04 -8.13 -2.38
C ASN A 19 8.77 -7.24 -1.16
N LYS A 20 9.36 -6.05 -1.09
CA LYS A 20 9.18 -5.10 0.01
C LYS A 20 8.19 -4.00 -0.31
N ALA A 21 8.22 -3.49 -1.55
CA ALA A 21 7.51 -2.29 -1.95
C ALA A 21 6.40 -2.55 -2.99
N GLY A 22 6.37 -3.72 -3.62
CA GLY A 22 5.52 -4.04 -4.76
C GLY A 22 6.08 -3.55 -6.10
N GLY A 23 5.58 -4.11 -7.20
CA GLY A 23 6.11 -3.88 -8.55
C GLY A 23 6.03 -2.42 -8.99
N LYS A 24 4.90 -1.75 -8.80
CA LYS A 24 4.74 -0.33 -9.15
C LYS A 24 5.74 0.59 -8.45
N ASN A 25 5.94 0.39 -7.15
CA ASN A 25 6.88 1.20 -6.38
C ASN A 25 8.33 0.87 -6.75
N ALA A 26 8.65 -0.39 -7.02
CA ALA A 26 9.97 -0.80 -7.49
C ALA A 26 10.31 -0.11 -8.82
N SER A 27 9.38 -0.10 -9.78
CA SER A 27 9.55 0.59 -11.06
C SER A 27 9.66 2.12 -10.91
N LEU A 28 8.84 2.72 -10.02
CA LEU A 28 8.91 4.17 -9.74
C LEU A 28 10.25 4.56 -9.09
N GLY A 29 10.73 3.77 -8.13
CA GLY A 29 12.03 4.00 -7.49
C GLY A 29 13.17 3.88 -8.49
N GLU A 30 13.14 2.86 -9.34
CA GLU A 30 14.14 2.69 -10.42
C GLU A 30 14.14 3.90 -11.37
N MET A 31 12.96 4.36 -11.80
CA MET A 31 12.84 5.55 -12.66
C MET A 31 13.33 6.81 -11.93
N TYR A 32 12.96 6.97 -10.65
CA TYR A 32 13.37 8.12 -9.85
C TYR A 32 14.89 8.24 -9.75
N ASN A 33 15.55 7.12 -9.49
CA ASN A 33 17.02 7.08 -9.32
C ASN A 33 17.79 7.23 -10.62
N ASN A 34 17.26 6.70 -11.74
CA ASN A 34 17.99 6.67 -13.00
C ASN A 34 17.65 7.83 -13.94
N PHE A 35 16.40 8.32 -13.95
CA PHE A 35 15.98 9.34 -14.93
C PHE A 35 16.10 10.76 -14.38
N GLY A 36 16.03 10.95 -13.05
CA GLY A 36 16.21 12.25 -12.44
C GLY A 36 17.53 12.94 -12.84
N PRO A 37 18.68 12.25 -12.78
CA PRO A 37 19.98 12.79 -13.23
C PRO A 37 20.02 13.20 -14.70
N HIS A 38 19.17 12.63 -15.54
CA HIS A 38 19.05 12.96 -16.97
C HIS A 38 18.01 14.06 -17.29
N GLY A 39 17.51 14.76 -16.26
CA GLY A 39 16.56 15.87 -16.41
C GLY A 39 15.10 15.44 -16.64
N ILE A 40 14.79 14.15 -16.54
CA ILE A 40 13.41 13.65 -16.62
C ILE A 40 12.80 13.74 -15.25
N ARG A 41 11.69 14.48 -15.11
CA ARG A 41 10.99 14.64 -13.84
C ARG A 41 10.16 13.39 -13.52
N VAL A 42 10.61 12.63 -12.54
CA VAL A 42 9.81 11.57 -11.93
C VAL A 42 9.25 12.09 -10.61
N PRO A 43 7.94 11.95 -10.34
CA PRO A 43 7.36 12.38 -9.07
C PRO A 43 8.07 11.70 -7.89
N ASN A 44 8.38 12.48 -6.86
CA ASN A 44 8.90 11.92 -5.61
C ASN A 44 7.78 11.25 -4.81
N GLY A 45 8.14 10.35 -3.91
CA GLY A 45 7.20 9.63 -3.08
C GLY A 45 7.86 8.65 -2.12
N PHE A 46 7.01 7.89 -1.46
CA PHE A 46 7.42 6.79 -0.59
C PHE A 46 6.45 5.61 -0.71
N ALA A 47 6.91 4.45 -0.33
CA ALA A 47 6.13 3.22 -0.23
C ALA A 47 5.96 2.80 1.22
N ILE A 48 4.77 2.31 1.58
CA ILE A 48 4.52 1.54 2.79
C ILE A 48 4.90 0.10 2.45
N THR A 49 5.75 -0.52 3.27
CA THR A 49 6.32 -1.84 2.99
C THR A 49 5.37 -3.00 3.28
N THR A 50 5.70 -4.16 2.74
CA THR A 50 5.00 -5.41 3.07
C THR A 50 5.14 -5.80 4.54
N THR A 51 6.22 -5.41 5.21
CA THR A 51 6.41 -5.59 6.66
C THR A 51 5.37 -4.78 7.42
N ALA A 52 5.18 -3.51 7.08
CA ALA A 52 4.13 -2.68 7.70
C ALA A 52 2.73 -3.29 7.56
N TYR A 53 2.42 -3.88 6.38
CA TYR A 53 1.15 -4.57 6.17
C TYR A 53 1.02 -5.82 7.04
N LYS A 54 2.07 -6.63 7.14
CA LYS A 54 2.06 -7.84 8.00
C LYS A 54 1.84 -7.48 9.47
N ASP A 55 2.56 -6.48 9.96
CA ASP A 55 2.45 -6.02 11.35
C ASP A 55 1.06 -5.42 11.63
N PHE A 56 0.47 -4.71 10.66
CA PHE A 56 -0.92 -4.24 10.74
C PHE A 56 -1.91 -5.41 10.88
N ILE A 57 -1.77 -6.47 10.07
CA ILE A 57 -2.61 -7.67 10.14
C ILE A 57 -2.43 -8.39 11.49
N GLU A 58 -1.20 -8.50 11.97
CA GLU A 58 -0.87 -9.17 13.23
C GLU A 58 -1.40 -8.37 14.44
N TYR A 59 -1.17 -7.06 14.44
CA TYR A 59 -1.66 -6.15 15.50
C TYR A 59 -3.17 -6.24 15.71
N ASN A 60 -3.92 -6.40 14.63
CA ASN A 60 -5.38 -6.52 14.67
C ASN A 60 -5.87 -7.98 14.76
N HIS A 61 -4.99 -8.96 14.87
CA HIS A 61 -5.32 -10.40 14.92
C HIS A 61 -6.18 -10.87 13.74
N LEU A 62 -5.99 -10.29 12.55
CA LEU A 62 -6.85 -10.55 11.38
C LEU A 62 -6.52 -11.82 10.62
N SER A 63 -5.32 -12.38 10.81
CA SER A 63 -4.85 -13.53 10.03
C SER A 63 -5.80 -14.73 10.06
N PHE A 64 -6.34 -15.06 11.23
CA PHE A 64 -7.27 -16.17 11.38
C PHE A 64 -8.59 -15.91 10.64
N ALA A 65 -9.24 -14.77 10.90
CA ALA A 65 -10.52 -14.43 10.30
C ALA A 65 -10.44 -14.29 8.77
N LEU A 66 -9.35 -13.70 8.24
CA LEU A 66 -9.14 -13.61 6.80
C LEU A 66 -8.93 -15.00 6.18
N ASN A 67 -8.18 -15.89 6.84
CA ASN A 67 -7.98 -17.25 6.36
C ASN A 67 -9.29 -18.05 6.34
N GLU A 68 -10.12 -17.95 7.38
CA GLU A 68 -11.44 -18.59 7.40
C GLU A 68 -12.31 -18.09 6.24
N LEU A 69 -12.36 -16.78 6.00
CA LEU A 69 -13.10 -16.24 4.85
C LEU A 69 -12.59 -16.80 3.51
N MET A 70 -11.28 -16.93 3.36
CA MET A 70 -10.69 -17.49 2.13
C MET A 70 -10.98 -19.00 1.97
N GLN A 71 -11.18 -19.73 3.06
CA GLN A 71 -11.62 -21.13 2.99
C GLN A 71 -13.09 -21.28 2.59
N LEU A 72 -13.94 -20.32 2.93
CA LEU A 72 -15.35 -20.30 2.55
C LEU A 72 -15.56 -19.87 1.09
N LEU A 73 -14.52 -19.33 0.42
CA LEU A 73 -14.62 -18.91 -0.97
C LEU A 73 -14.85 -20.13 -1.88
N ASP A 74 -15.91 -20.09 -2.68
CA ASP A 74 -16.11 -21.01 -3.79
C ASP A 74 -15.05 -20.79 -4.85
N LYS A 75 -14.01 -21.61 -4.82
CA LYS A 75 -12.85 -21.49 -5.74
C LYS A 75 -13.12 -22.05 -7.13
N LYS A 76 -14.25 -22.74 -7.31
CA LYS A 76 -14.60 -23.35 -8.59
C LYS A 76 -15.34 -22.33 -9.48
N ASP A 77 -16.42 -21.77 -8.97
CA ASP A 77 -17.32 -20.94 -9.76
C ASP A 77 -17.39 -19.49 -9.24
N PHE A 78 -16.69 -19.19 -8.13
CA PHE A 78 -16.62 -17.87 -7.49
C PHE A 78 -18.00 -17.26 -7.19
N THR A 79 -19.02 -18.09 -6.95
CA THR A 79 -20.42 -17.66 -6.77
C THR A 79 -20.61 -16.73 -5.58
N ASN A 80 -19.76 -16.86 -4.55
CA ASN A 80 -19.81 -16.03 -3.33
C ASN A 80 -18.67 -15.00 -3.22
N LEU A 81 -17.93 -14.75 -4.29
CA LEU A 81 -16.78 -13.84 -4.30
C LEU A 81 -17.13 -12.44 -3.78
N THR A 82 -18.23 -11.88 -4.21
CA THR A 82 -18.69 -10.54 -3.80
C THR A 82 -18.96 -10.47 -2.30
N GLU A 83 -19.60 -11.49 -1.74
CA GLU A 83 -19.91 -11.56 -0.31
C GLU A 83 -18.62 -11.72 0.52
N ILE A 84 -17.79 -12.69 0.17
CA ILE A 84 -16.52 -12.96 0.88
C ILE A 84 -15.60 -11.74 0.78
N GLY A 85 -15.45 -11.14 -0.41
CA GLY A 85 -14.66 -9.94 -0.61
C GLY A 85 -15.18 -8.74 0.19
N SER A 86 -16.49 -8.57 0.32
CA SER A 86 -17.09 -7.52 1.15
C SER A 86 -16.76 -7.71 2.63
N LYS A 87 -16.89 -8.96 3.14
CA LYS A 87 -16.55 -9.29 4.54
C LYS A 87 -15.06 -9.06 4.81
N ALA A 88 -14.17 -9.48 3.92
CA ALA A 88 -12.72 -9.27 4.06
C ALA A 88 -12.36 -7.78 4.06
N ARG A 89 -12.93 -6.98 3.14
CA ARG A 89 -12.74 -5.53 3.12
C ARG A 89 -13.23 -4.88 4.40
N LYS A 90 -14.39 -5.28 4.91
CA LYS A 90 -14.93 -4.75 6.17
C LYS A 90 -13.98 -5.01 7.34
N LEU A 91 -13.43 -6.21 7.49
CA LEU A 91 -12.44 -6.52 8.52
C LEU A 91 -11.22 -5.58 8.46
N LEU A 92 -10.71 -5.32 7.26
CA LEU A 92 -9.56 -4.44 7.06
C LEU A 92 -9.89 -2.97 7.33
N LEU A 93 -11.09 -2.50 6.94
CA LEU A 93 -11.52 -1.12 7.14
C LEU A 93 -11.85 -0.80 8.60
N ASP A 94 -12.37 -1.77 9.35
CA ASP A 94 -12.68 -1.63 10.78
C ASP A 94 -11.40 -1.76 11.66
N ALA A 95 -10.27 -2.20 11.09
CA ALA A 95 -9.02 -2.41 11.80
C ALA A 95 -8.32 -1.10 12.16
N LYS A 96 -7.58 -1.12 13.27
CA LYS A 96 -6.85 0.05 13.77
C LYS A 96 -5.41 0.05 13.30
N PHE A 97 -4.94 1.20 12.84
CA PHE A 97 -3.52 1.37 12.55
C PHE A 97 -2.70 1.40 13.83
N PRO A 98 -1.60 0.62 13.92
CA PRO A 98 -0.62 0.77 15.00
C PRO A 98 -0.09 2.21 15.07
N LEU A 99 0.14 2.73 16.27
CA LEU A 99 0.53 4.13 16.47
C LEU A 99 1.89 4.47 15.83
N ASP A 100 2.82 3.54 15.90
CA ASP A 100 4.14 3.66 15.27
C ASP A 100 4.04 3.75 13.75
N LEU A 101 3.24 2.89 13.12
CA LEU A 101 2.97 2.95 11.68
C LEU A 101 2.30 4.27 11.28
N GLN A 102 1.31 4.74 12.05
CA GLN A 102 0.68 6.05 11.83
C GLN A 102 1.72 7.17 11.86
N THR A 103 2.60 7.12 12.86
CA THR A 103 3.64 8.13 13.06
C THR A 103 4.64 8.15 11.91
N GLU A 104 5.10 6.96 11.47
CA GLU A 104 6.03 6.86 10.35
C GLU A 104 5.42 7.35 9.03
N ILE A 105 4.15 7.01 8.74
CA ILE A 105 3.44 7.51 7.56
C ILE A 105 3.30 9.04 7.61
N SER A 106 2.91 9.58 8.76
CA SER A 106 2.74 11.03 8.94
C SER A 106 4.05 11.79 8.75
N ASN A 107 5.14 11.28 9.30
CA ASN A 107 6.47 11.85 9.15
C ASN A 107 6.94 11.79 7.70
N ALA A 108 6.71 10.67 7.00
CA ALA A 108 7.06 10.52 5.59
C ALA A 108 6.29 11.49 4.70
N TYR A 109 4.98 11.68 4.95
CA TYR A 109 4.15 12.65 4.24
C TYR A 109 4.63 14.08 4.50
N SER A 110 4.86 14.46 5.75
CA SER A 110 5.36 15.79 6.11
C SER A 110 6.71 16.09 5.46
N PHE A 111 7.59 15.11 5.44
CA PHE A 111 8.89 15.22 4.76
C PHE A 111 8.72 15.39 3.25
N LEU A 112 7.86 14.57 2.61
CA LEU A 112 7.59 14.65 1.17
C LEU A 112 7.03 16.01 0.76
N CYS A 113 6.19 16.58 1.61
CA CYS A 113 5.50 17.85 1.37
C CYS A 113 6.28 19.08 1.88
N GLU A 114 7.51 18.91 2.39
CA GLU A 114 8.31 20.00 3.00
C GLU A 114 7.51 20.78 4.05
N ASN A 115 6.71 20.11 4.85
CA ASN A 115 5.77 20.68 5.82
C ASN A 115 4.71 21.63 5.22
N LYS A 116 4.45 21.53 3.91
CA LYS A 116 3.35 22.21 3.23
C LYS A 116 2.23 21.22 2.94
N GLU A 117 1.02 21.73 2.76
CA GLU A 117 -0.11 20.88 2.36
C GLU A 117 -0.11 20.68 0.84
N LEU A 118 0.56 19.62 0.38
CA LEU A 118 0.58 19.25 -1.03
C LEU A 118 -0.43 18.15 -1.32
N ALA A 119 -1.02 18.19 -2.51
CA ALA A 119 -1.85 17.12 -3.02
C ALA A 119 -0.98 15.97 -3.53
N VAL A 120 -1.30 14.74 -3.10
CA VAL A 120 -0.59 13.52 -3.50
C VAL A 120 -1.55 12.55 -4.19
N ALA A 121 -0.98 11.60 -4.95
CA ALA A 121 -1.68 10.42 -5.43
C ALA A 121 -1.35 9.24 -4.49
N VAL A 122 -2.39 8.60 -3.94
CA VAL A 122 -2.25 7.38 -3.15
C VAL A 122 -2.64 6.19 -4.01
N ARG A 123 -1.76 5.21 -4.12
CA ARG A 123 -1.92 4.05 -5.00
C ARG A 123 -1.58 2.76 -4.28
N SER A 124 -2.31 1.69 -4.59
CA SER A 124 -1.89 0.35 -4.18
C SER A 124 -0.71 -0.13 -5.02
N SER A 125 0.14 -0.95 -4.42
CA SER A 125 1.24 -1.63 -5.08
C SER A 125 1.34 -3.04 -4.50
N ALA A 126 1.10 -4.04 -5.33
CA ALA A 126 1.14 -5.45 -4.91
C ALA A 126 2.46 -6.11 -5.34
N THR A 127 2.91 -7.06 -4.54
CA THR A 127 4.12 -7.84 -4.84
C THR A 127 3.92 -8.83 -5.99
N ALA A 128 2.65 -9.17 -6.29
CA ALA A 128 2.27 -10.11 -7.35
C ALA A 128 1.75 -9.41 -8.62
N GLU A 129 1.78 -8.08 -8.70
CA GLU A 129 1.09 -7.31 -9.74
C GLU A 129 1.69 -7.50 -11.13
N ASP A 130 2.98 -7.76 -11.22
CA ASP A 130 3.72 -7.89 -12.48
C ASP A 130 4.23 -9.32 -12.72
N LEU A 131 3.59 -10.34 -12.11
CA LEU A 131 3.91 -11.72 -12.43
C LEU A 131 3.39 -12.07 -13.83
N ALA A 132 4.21 -12.82 -14.57
CA ALA A 132 3.91 -13.23 -15.97
C ALA A 132 2.53 -13.91 -16.16
N ASN A 133 1.97 -14.46 -15.10
CA ASN A 133 0.70 -15.21 -15.09
C ASN A 133 -0.44 -14.48 -14.34
N ALA A 134 -0.25 -13.24 -13.90
CA ALA A 134 -1.27 -12.51 -13.15
C ALA A 134 -1.34 -11.05 -13.63
N SER A 135 -2.49 -10.66 -14.19
CA SER A 135 -2.78 -9.27 -14.53
C SER A 135 -3.81 -8.71 -13.57
N PHE A 136 -3.45 -7.65 -12.87
CA PHE A 136 -4.33 -6.90 -11.96
C PHE A 136 -4.76 -5.55 -12.53
N ALA A 137 -4.69 -5.41 -13.86
CA ALA A 137 -5.07 -4.17 -14.53
C ALA A 137 -6.53 -3.79 -14.20
N GLY A 138 -6.73 -2.54 -13.76
CA GLY A 138 -8.05 -2.02 -13.40
C GLY A 138 -8.64 -2.53 -12.08
N GLN A 139 -7.94 -3.36 -11.31
CA GLN A 139 -8.42 -3.90 -10.04
C GLN A 139 -8.06 -3.03 -8.82
N HIS A 140 -7.18 -2.07 -9.00
CA HIS A 140 -6.68 -1.22 -7.92
C HIS A 140 -7.08 0.24 -8.13
N ASP A 141 -7.66 0.83 -7.08
CA ASP A 141 -8.02 2.25 -7.08
C ASP A 141 -6.77 3.13 -6.94
N SER A 142 -6.84 4.29 -7.59
CA SER A 142 -5.90 5.38 -7.40
C SER A 142 -6.66 6.57 -6.84
N LEU A 143 -6.28 7.02 -5.65
CA LEU A 143 -6.86 8.20 -5.02
C LEU A 143 -5.99 9.40 -5.38
N LEU A 144 -6.57 10.37 -6.06
CA LEU A 144 -5.88 11.58 -6.54
C LEU A 144 -6.25 12.80 -5.70
N ASN A 145 -5.36 13.80 -5.70
CA ASN A 145 -5.57 15.08 -5.02
C ASN A 145 -5.80 14.96 -3.51
N ILE A 146 -5.20 13.95 -2.90
CA ILE A 146 -5.30 13.75 -1.47
C ILE A 146 -4.40 14.73 -0.75
N LYS A 147 -4.95 15.45 0.23
CA LYS A 147 -4.25 16.42 1.09
C LYS A 147 -4.39 16.02 2.55
N GLY A 148 -3.42 16.47 3.35
CA GLY A 148 -3.40 16.21 4.78
C GLY A 148 -2.78 14.86 5.12
N THR A 149 -2.79 14.52 6.41
CA THR A 149 -2.17 13.29 6.90
C THR A 149 -2.90 12.08 6.32
N VAL A 150 -2.20 11.20 5.65
CA VAL A 150 -2.72 9.98 4.98
C VAL A 150 -3.56 9.09 5.92
N TYR A 151 -3.46 9.35 7.23
CA TYR A 151 -4.26 8.74 8.28
C TYR A 151 -5.79 8.82 8.05
N TYR A 152 -6.27 9.91 7.48
CA TYR A 152 -7.71 10.07 7.17
C TYR A 152 -8.19 9.15 6.05
N LEU A 153 -7.31 8.68 5.18
CA LEU A 153 -7.68 7.86 4.03
C LEU A 153 -8.05 6.43 4.39
N CYS A 154 -7.44 5.91 5.45
CA CYS A 154 -7.73 4.55 5.90
C CYS A 154 -8.97 4.46 6.78
N ASN A 155 -9.35 5.57 7.45
CA ASN A 155 -10.51 5.61 8.35
C ASN A 155 -11.78 6.20 7.72
N ASN A 156 -11.72 6.89 6.60
CA ASN A 156 -12.85 7.57 5.99
C ASN A 156 -13.33 6.95 4.66
N GLY A 157 -13.02 5.70 4.38
CA GLY A 157 -13.69 4.94 3.32
C GLY A 157 -15.21 4.76 3.55
N GLN A 158 -15.79 5.42 4.56
CA GLN A 158 -17.22 5.38 4.87
C GLN A 158 -18.05 6.46 4.15
N ASN A 159 -17.43 7.31 3.32
CA ASN A 159 -18.17 8.33 2.57
C ASN A 159 -18.02 8.14 1.05
N ARG A 160 -18.50 6.99 0.56
CA ARG A 160 -19.00 6.83 -0.82
C ARG A 160 -20.14 5.83 -0.84
#